data_4b091f5f04aebe26efb579116085d41f
#
_entry.id   4b091f5f04aebe26efb579116085d41f
#
_cell.length_a   1.000
_cell.length_b   1.000
_cell.length_c   1.000
_cell.angle_alpha   90.00
_cell.angle_beta   90.00
_cell.angle_gamma   90.00
#
_symmetry.space_group_name_H-M   'P 1'
#
loop_
_entity.id
_entity.type
_entity.pdbx_description
1 polymer ?
#
loop_
_entity_poly.entity_id
_entity_poly.type
_entity_poly.pdbx_seq_one_letter_code
_entity_poly.pdbx_strand_id
1 'polypeptide(L)'
;PRSTLFPYTTLFRSGNDVYFAMDAAASELYNTESGLYEFSREYAALGNSADGGIKRSTEELINYYEMLVNKFPIISIEDPLNEEDRSGWKSITERLGEKVQIVGDDLFVTNTVRLKKGIEMGCANSILIKPNQIGTLSETLEAVKMAHRYGYTAIASHRSGETDDTTIADLAVALNMGQIKTGAPSRAERIAKYNRLLQIEDELGESATYAGIEAFGK
;
A
#
# COMPACT_ATOMS: atom_id res chain seq x y z
N PRO A 1 17.77 24.13 -27.57
CA PRO A 1 17.38 22.79 -27.13
C PRO A 1 17.22 22.78 -25.63
N ARG A 2 15.99 22.75 -25.16
CA ARG A 2 15.66 22.78 -23.74
C ARG A 2 15.54 21.35 -23.14
N SER A 3 16.04 20.34 -23.83
CA SER A 3 15.86 18.94 -23.53
C SER A 3 16.89 18.34 -22.57
N THR A 4 17.88 19.12 -22.14
CA THR A 4 18.96 18.60 -21.27
C THR A 4 18.86 19.03 -19.81
N LEU A 5 17.73 19.61 -19.38
CA LEU A 5 17.58 20.15 -18.02
C LEU A 5 17.26 19.09 -16.95
N PHE A 6 16.92 17.86 -17.34
CA PHE A 6 16.63 16.79 -16.40
C PHE A 6 17.28 15.48 -16.85
N PRO A 7 18.58 15.28 -16.58
CA PRO A 7 19.23 13.99 -16.83
C PRO A 7 18.58 12.82 -16.09
N TYR A 8 17.75 13.09 -15.09
CA TYR A 8 17.04 12.08 -14.29
C TYR A 8 16.00 11.29 -15.08
N THR A 9 15.38 11.86 -16.11
CA THR A 9 14.42 11.14 -16.96
C THR A 9 15.06 10.07 -17.84
N THR A 10 16.39 10.09 -17.96
CA THR A 10 17.15 9.04 -18.63
C THR A 10 17.68 7.98 -17.66
N LEU A 11 17.68 8.25 -16.34
CA LEU A 11 18.15 7.33 -15.32
C LEU A 11 17.03 6.43 -14.77
N PHE A 12 15.79 6.95 -14.69
CA PHE A 12 14.65 6.20 -14.16
C PHE A 12 13.45 6.31 -15.10
N ARG A 13 12.89 5.17 -15.50
CA ARG A 13 11.75 5.07 -16.41
C ARG A 13 10.53 4.58 -15.65
N SER A 14 9.48 5.39 -15.64
CA SER A 14 8.19 4.97 -15.06
C SER A 14 7.68 3.72 -15.78
N GLY A 15 7.29 2.72 -15.00
CA GLY A 15 6.85 1.42 -15.51
C GLY A 15 7.97 0.41 -15.81
N ASN A 16 9.24 0.79 -15.60
CA ASN A 16 10.40 -0.11 -15.70
C ASN A 16 11.26 -0.06 -14.42
N ASP A 17 11.70 1.13 -14.07
CA ASP A 17 12.62 1.34 -12.94
C ASP A 17 11.87 1.85 -11.70
N VAL A 18 10.74 2.55 -11.91
CA VAL A 18 9.89 3.14 -10.86
C VAL A 18 8.42 2.92 -11.20
N TYR A 19 7.65 2.54 -10.20
CA TYR A 19 6.21 2.33 -10.29
C TYR A 19 5.48 3.23 -9.29
N PHE A 20 4.15 3.36 -9.45
CA PHE A 20 3.31 4.07 -8.50
C PHE A 20 2.62 3.07 -7.55
N ALA A 21 2.62 3.42 -6.27
CA ALA A 21 1.75 2.83 -5.27
C ALA A 21 0.80 3.91 -4.75
N MET A 22 -0.46 3.57 -4.57
CA MET A 22 -1.50 4.49 -4.09
C MET A 22 -1.98 4.02 -2.72
N ASP A 23 -2.20 4.95 -1.81
CA ASP A 23 -3.00 4.77 -0.61
C ASP A 23 -4.26 5.64 -0.77
N ALA A 24 -5.38 4.98 -1.04
CA ALA A 24 -6.63 5.67 -1.32
C ALA A 24 -7.37 6.08 -0.06
N ALA A 25 -7.15 5.38 1.06
CA ALA A 25 -7.84 5.57 2.33
C ALA A 25 -9.36 5.79 2.14
N ALA A 26 -9.98 4.93 1.31
CA ALA A 26 -11.31 5.19 0.75
C ALA A 26 -12.43 5.18 1.79
N SER A 27 -12.19 4.62 2.99
CA SER A 27 -13.13 4.74 4.12
C SER A 27 -13.40 6.20 4.49
N GLU A 28 -12.41 7.09 4.34
CA GLU A 28 -12.57 8.54 4.59
C GLU A 28 -13.44 9.26 3.55
N LEU A 29 -13.58 8.66 2.37
CA LEU A 29 -14.40 9.18 1.27
C LEU A 29 -15.84 8.64 1.30
N TYR A 30 -16.08 7.60 2.10
CA TYR A 30 -17.35 6.89 2.11
C TYR A 30 -18.38 7.59 2.99
N ASN A 31 -19.50 7.97 2.38
CA ASN A 31 -20.63 8.52 3.09
C ASN A 31 -21.62 7.40 3.44
N THR A 32 -21.77 7.11 4.74
CA THR A 32 -22.64 6.02 5.23
C THR A 32 -24.12 6.25 5.01
N GLU A 33 -24.57 7.52 4.86
CA GLU A 33 -25.97 7.85 4.61
C GLU A 33 -26.36 7.59 3.15
N SER A 34 -25.47 7.96 2.22
CA SER A 34 -25.72 7.78 0.78
C SER A 34 -25.25 6.44 0.24
N GLY A 35 -24.34 5.76 0.93
CA GLY A 35 -23.69 4.55 0.45
C GLY A 35 -22.71 4.80 -0.71
N LEU A 36 -22.23 6.02 -0.88
CA LEU A 36 -21.37 6.43 -1.99
C LEU A 36 -20.04 7.00 -1.51
N TYR A 37 -19.03 6.92 -2.36
CA TYR A 37 -17.73 7.59 -2.19
C TYR A 37 -17.81 9.00 -2.76
N GLU A 38 -17.45 10.04 -1.98
CA GLU A 38 -17.62 11.43 -2.32
C GLU A 38 -16.25 12.13 -2.54
N PHE A 39 -16.02 12.62 -3.75
CA PHE A 39 -14.76 13.22 -4.21
C PHE A 39 -14.92 14.74 -4.40
N SER A 40 -15.05 15.49 -3.32
CA SER A 40 -15.24 16.94 -3.36
C SER A 40 -14.07 17.69 -4.01
N ARG A 41 -12.83 17.24 -3.76
CA ARG A 41 -11.61 17.87 -4.34
C ARG A 41 -11.48 17.65 -5.84
N GLU A 42 -11.83 16.46 -6.33
CA GLU A 42 -11.83 16.17 -7.77
C GLU A 42 -12.84 17.06 -8.49
N TYR A 43 -14.02 17.24 -7.92
CA TYR A 43 -15.06 18.10 -8.46
C TYR A 43 -14.62 19.57 -8.54
N ALA A 44 -13.95 20.08 -7.50
CA ALA A 44 -13.41 21.43 -7.47
C ALA A 44 -12.27 21.60 -8.50
N ALA A 45 -11.41 20.60 -8.69
CA ALA A 45 -10.34 20.65 -9.67
C ALA A 45 -10.84 20.72 -11.12
N LEU A 46 -12.07 20.28 -11.40
CA LEU A 46 -12.74 20.42 -12.70
C LEU A 46 -13.40 21.79 -12.91
N GLY A 47 -13.19 22.74 -11.98
CA GLY A 47 -13.70 24.10 -12.08
C GLY A 47 -15.18 24.25 -11.65
N ASN A 48 -15.72 23.27 -10.97
CA ASN A 48 -17.10 23.29 -10.48
C ASN A 48 -17.16 23.86 -9.04
N SER A 49 -18.34 24.36 -8.60
CA SER A 49 -18.54 24.86 -7.24
C SER A 49 -18.49 23.71 -6.23
N ALA A 50 -17.98 23.97 -5.01
CA ALA A 50 -17.69 22.95 -3.99
C ALA A 50 -18.91 22.14 -3.49
N ASP A 51 -20.14 22.52 -3.86
CA ASP A 51 -21.38 21.94 -3.31
C ASP A 51 -21.85 20.64 -4.02
N GLY A 52 -21.11 20.14 -5.00
CA GLY A 52 -21.51 18.94 -5.75
C GLY A 52 -20.35 18.01 -6.04
N GLY A 53 -19.85 17.27 -5.05
CA GLY A 53 -18.76 16.32 -5.27
C GLY A 53 -19.08 15.26 -6.33
N ILE A 54 -18.04 14.75 -7.01
CA ILE A 54 -18.19 13.53 -7.82
C ILE A 54 -18.49 12.40 -6.84
N LYS A 55 -19.57 11.66 -7.08
CA LYS A 55 -19.98 10.52 -6.27
C LYS A 55 -19.80 9.24 -7.07
N ARG A 56 -19.31 8.20 -6.42
CA ARG A 56 -19.14 6.88 -7.03
C ARG A 56 -19.70 5.80 -6.12
N SER A 57 -20.43 4.86 -6.67
CA SER A 57 -20.71 3.58 -6.03
C SER A 57 -19.45 2.74 -5.95
N THR A 58 -19.47 1.64 -5.20
CA THR A 58 -18.37 0.67 -5.14
C THR A 58 -17.95 0.21 -6.54
N GLU A 59 -18.89 -0.15 -7.39
CA GLU A 59 -18.64 -0.63 -8.75
C GLU A 59 -18.01 0.46 -9.63
N GLU A 60 -18.50 1.69 -9.57
CA GLU A 60 -17.93 2.82 -10.31
C GLU A 60 -16.53 3.16 -9.83
N LEU A 61 -16.23 3.02 -8.54
CA LEU A 61 -14.91 3.23 -8.00
C LEU A 61 -13.93 2.14 -8.42
N ILE A 62 -14.36 0.88 -8.45
CA ILE A 62 -13.56 -0.23 -8.99
C ILE A 62 -13.26 0.00 -10.47
N ASN A 63 -14.24 0.40 -11.28
CA ASN A 63 -14.04 0.74 -12.69
C ASN A 63 -13.04 1.90 -12.87
N TYR A 64 -13.07 2.87 -11.97
CA TYR A 64 -12.12 3.98 -11.96
C TYR A 64 -10.69 3.49 -11.67
N TYR A 65 -10.48 2.62 -10.68
CA TYR A 65 -9.15 2.03 -10.44
C TYR A 65 -8.67 1.19 -11.61
N GLU A 66 -9.55 0.41 -12.24
CA GLU A 66 -9.20 -0.36 -13.43
C GLU A 66 -8.71 0.54 -14.58
N MET A 67 -9.39 1.66 -14.81
CA MET A 67 -8.95 2.67 -15.77
C MET A 67 -7.57 3.24 -15.41
N LEU A 68 -7.33 3.56 -14.13
CA LEU A 68 -6.04 4.09 -13.67
C LEU A 68 -4.91 3.08 -13.84
N VAL A 69 -5.11 1.83 -13.45
CA VAL A 69 -4.13 0.74 -13.59
C VAL A 69 -3.78 0.47 -15.06
N ASN A 70 -4.76 0.57 -15.96
CA ASN A 70 -4.51 0.39 -17.39
C ASN A 70 -3.80 1.59 -18.04
N LYS A 71 -3.89 2.79 -17.43
CA LYS A 71 -3.32 4.03 -17.98
C LYS A 71 -1.96 4.38 -17.40
N PHE A 72 -1.69 4.02 -16.16
CA PHE A 72 -0.49 4.39 -15.42
C PHE A 72 0.21 3.15 -14.87
N PRO A 73 1.52 3.20 -14.64
CA PRO A 73 2.29 2.08 -14.08
C PRO A 73 2.05 1.94 -12.56
N ILE A 74 0.79 1.70 -12.18
CA ILE A 74 0.39 1.44 -10.80
C ILE A 74 0.61 -0.03 -10.50
N ILE A 75 1.29 -0.34 -9.41
CA ILE A 75 1.60 -1.70 -8.99
C ILE A 75 0.93 -2.10 -7.67
N SER A 76 0.47 -1.12 -6.89
CA SER A 76 -0.13 -1.35 -5.58
C SER A 76 -1.21 -0.31 -5.28
N ILE A 77 -2.33 -0.75 -4.69
CA ILE A 77 -3.42 0.11 -4.20
C ILE A 77 -3.75 -0.32 -2.78
N GLU A 78 -3.57 0.60 -1.83
CA GLU A 78 -3.89 0.41 -0.42
C GLU A 78 -5.26 1.02 -0.13
N ASP A 79 -6.06 0.31 0.66
CA ASP A 79 -7.41 0.66 1.10
C ASP A 79 -8.30 1.29 0.00
N PRO A 80 -8.48 0.56 -1.12
CA PRO A 80 -9.23 1.07 -2.27
C PRO A 80 -10.74 1.29 -1.99
N LEU A 81 -11.28 0.65 -0.96
CA LEU A 81 -12.70 0.66 -0.62
C LEU A 81 -12.90 0.80 0.90
N ASN A 82 -14.13 1.11 1.30
CA ASN A 82 -14.50 1.11 2.73
C ASN A 82 -14.17 -0.24 3.38
N GLU A 83 -13.61 -0.21 4.57
CA GLU A 83 -13.12 -1.39 5.31
C GLU A 83 -14.20 -2.42 5.64
N GLU A 84 -15.47 -2.03 5.64
CA GLU A 84 -16.60 -2.95 5.90
C GLU A 84 -17.26 -3.47 4.60
N ASP A 85 -16.92 -2.93 3.42
CA ASP A 85 -17.46 -3.40 2.13
C ASP A 85 -16.75 -4.66 1.64
N ARG A 86 -16.98 -5.78 2.33
CA ARG A 86 -16.35 -7.08 2.01
C ARG A 86 -16.66 -7.58 0.60
N SER A 87 -17.86 -7.28 0.09
CA SER A 87 -18.25 -7.67 -1.27
C SER A 87 -17.46 -6.89 -2.32
N GLY A 88 -17.30 -5.60 -2.11
CA GLY A 88 -16.46 -4.75 -2.96
C GLY A 88 -15.00 -5.18 -2.93
N TRP A 89 -14.44 -5.46 -1.73
CA TRP A 89 -13.08 -5.96 -1.60
C TRP A 89 -12.83 -7.27 -2.37
N LYS A 90 -13.78 -8.21 -2.30
CA LYS A 90 -13.71 -9.42 -3.10
C LYS A 90 -13.72 -9.09 -4.60
N SER A 91 -14.66 -8.25 -5.04
CA SER A 91 -14.81 -7.86 -6.44
C SER A 91 -13.55 -7.18 -7.00
N ILE A 92 -12.96 -6.21 -6.28
CA ILE A 92 -11.73 -5.55 -6.75
C ILE A 92 -10.55 -6.52 -6.77
N THR A 93 -10.47 -7.44 -5.82
CA THR A 93 -9.41 -8.45 -5.78
C THR A 93 -9.51 -9.42 -6.97
N GLU A 94 -10.71 -9.89 -7.29
CA GLU A 94 -10.95 -10.75 -8.46
C GLU A 94 -10.60 -10.04 -9.78
N ARG A 95 -10.87 -8.74 -9.89
CA ARG A 95 -10.65 -7.98 -11.13
C ARG A 95 -9.22 -7.48 -11.31
N LEU A 96 -8.57 -7.05 -10.26
CA LEU A 96 -7.27 -6.37 -10.31
C LEU A 96 -6.14 -7.13 -9.59
N GLY A 97 -6.47 -8.09 -8.73
CA GLY A 97 -5.49 -8.74 -7.86
C GLY A 97 -4.40 -9.52 -8.59
N GLU A 98 -4.60 -9.92 -9.84
CA GLU A 98 -3.53 -10.50 -10.68
C GLU A 98 -2.59 -9.45 -11.28
N LYS A 99 -3.05 -8.20 -11.43
CA LYS A 99 -2.27 -7.11 -12.04
C LYS A 99 -1.54 -6.27 -11.02
N VAL A 100 -2.20 -5.99 -9.89
CA VAL A 100 -1.69 -5.10 -8.86
C VAL A 100 -1.83 -5.71 -7.47
N GLN A 101 -1.00 -5.26 -6.54
CA GLN A 101 -1.13 -5.56 -5.14
C GLN A 101 -2.31 -4.78 -4.56
N ILE A 102 -3.26 -5.47 -3.93
CA ILE A 102 -4.40 -4.88 -3.21
C ILE A 102 -4.11 -5.02 -1.72
N VAL A 103 -3.83 -3.91 -1.06
CA VAL A 103 -3.34 -3.88 0.31
C VAL A 103 -4.46 -3.50 1.27
N GLY A 104 -4.66 -4.31 2.31
CA GLY A 104 -5.53 -3.96 3.42
C GLY A 104 -4.74 -3.38 4.58
N ASP A 105 -4.95 -2.10 4.90
CA ASP A 105 -4.54 -1.44 6.14
C ASP A 105 -5.69 -1.44 7.14
N ASP A 106 -6.67 -0.56 6.98
CA ASP A 106 -7.84 -0.48 7.86
C ASP A 106 -8.72 -1.73 7.77
N LEU A 107 -8.73 -2.40 6.61
CA LEU A 107 -9.38 -3.69 6.44
C LEU A 107 -8.92 -4.73 7.47
N PHE A 108 -7.63 -4.80 7.76
CA PHE A 108 -7.00 -5.85 8.58
C PHE A 108 -6.48 -5.37 9.93
N VAL A 109 -6.06 -4.11 10.05
CA VAL A 109 -5.48 -3.48 11.26
C VAL A 109 -4.39 -4.35 11.92
N THR A 110 -3.56 -5.02 11.12
CA THR A 110 -2.53 -5.98 11.58
C THR A 110 -3.10 -7.14 12.45
N ASN A 111 -4.40 -7.41 12.38
CA ASN A 111 -5.11 -8.35 13.24
C ASN A 111 -5.34 -9.68 12.53
N THR A 112 -4.89 -10.78 13.13
CA THR A 112 -4.98 -12.14 12.57
C THR A 112 -6.41 -12.63 12.35
N VAL A 113 -7.37 -12.22 13.18
CA VAL A 113 -8.77 -12.61 13.04
C VAL A 113 -9.41 -11.92 11.83
N ARG A 114 -9.14 -10.61 11.65
CA ARG A 114 -9.61 -9.86 10.48
C ARG A 114 -8.92 -10.37 9.21
N LEU A 115 -7.60 -10.61 9.26
CA LEU A 115 -6.85 -11.16 8.13
C LEU A 115 -7.40 -12.52 7.69
N LYS A 116 -7.61 -13.45 8.65
CA LYS A 116 -8.18 -14.77 8.37
C LYS A 116 -9.52 -14.65 7.66
N LYS A 117 -10.41 -13.81 8.18
CA LYS A 117 -11.71 -13.57 7.56
C LYS A 117 -11.60 -13.02 6.14
N GLY A 118 -10.69 -12.07 5.91
CA GLY A 118 -10.44 -11.54 4.56
C GLY A 118 -9.93 -12.58 3.59
N ILE A 119 -8.98 -13.43 4.03
CA ILE A 119 -8.45 -14.55 3.25
C ILE A 119 -9.58 -15.52 2.86
N GLU A 120 -10.42 -15.93 3.82
CA GLU A 120 -11.55 -16.83 3.59
C GLU A 120 -12.57 -16.26 2.59
N MET A 121 -12.70 -14.94 2.53
CA MET A 121 -13.61 -14.24 1.61
C MET A 121 -12.96 -13.86 0.27
N GLY A 122 -11.66 -14.03 0.10
CA GLY A 122 -10.92 -13.61 -1.09
C GLY A 122 -10.75 -12.10 -1.23
N CYS A 123 -10.60 -11.39 -0.08
CA CYS A 123 -10.42 -9.94 -0.03
C CYS A 123 -8.93 -9.59 0.07
N ALA A 124 -8.42 -8.73 -0.81
CA ALA A 124 -7.02 -8.30 -0.87
C ALA A 124 -6.04 -9.43 -1.26
N ASN A 125 -4.77 -9.09 -1.41
CA ASN A 125 -3.66 -10.03 -1.60
C ASN A 125 -2.39 -9.58 -0.87
N SER A 126 -2.52 -8.53 -0.05
CA SER A 126 -1.45 -7.97 0.78
C SER A 126 -2.01 -7.37 2.06
N ILE A 127 -1.17 -7.29 3.09
CA ILE A 127 -1.47 -6.64 4.36
C ILE A 127 -0.42 -5.59 4.71
N LEU A 128 -0.88 -4.44 5.22
CA LEU A 128 -0.01 -3.47 5.87
C LEU A 128 0.24 -3.87 7.32
N ILE A 129 1.49 -3.83 7.75
CA ILE A 129 1.90 -4.26 9.09
C ILE A 129 2.33 -3.04 9.90
N LYS A 130 1.56 -2.76 10.96
CA LYS A 130 1.80 -1.69 11.93
C LYS A 130 1.89 -2.29 13.33
N PRO A 131 3.09 -2.57 13.87
CA PRO A 131 3.23 -3.26 15.16
C PRO A 131 2.49 -2.60 16.32
N ASN A 132 2.45 -1.27 16.35
CA ASN A 132 1.75 -0.52 17.39
C ASN A 132 0.21 -0.49 17.22
N GLN A 133 -0.33 -0.93 16.09
CA GLN A 133 -1.78 -1.01 15.86
C GLN A 133 -2.36 -2.27 16.53
N ILE A 134 -1.67 -3.39 16.45
CA ILE A 134 -2.03 -4.61 17.16
C ILE A 134 -1.51 -4.64 18.59
N GLY A 135 -0.36 -4.04 18.87
CA GLY A 135 0.15 -3.73 20.19
C GLY A 135 1.25 -4.63 20.72
N THR A 136 1.46 -5.82 20.16
CA THR A 136 2.56 -6.71 20.56
C THR A 136 3.36 -7.21 19.36
N LEU A 137 4.65 -7.47 19.58
CA LEU A 137 5.51 -8.05 18.55
C LEU A 137 5.05 -9.48 18.20
N SER A 138 4.63 -10.27 19.19
CA SER A 138 4.17 -11.64 18.95
C SER A 138 2.97 -11.68 17.99
N GLU A 139 1.95 -10.85 18.20
CA GLU A 139 0.80 -10.76 17.30
C GLU A 139 1.17 -10.25 15.92
N THR A 140 2.10 -9.27 15.86
CA THR A 140 2.67 -8.79 14.59
C THR A 140 3.33 -9.93 13.80
N LEU A 141 4.17 -10.74 14.45
CA LEU A 141 4.81 -11.91 13.84
C LEU A 141 3.80 -12.95 13.36
N GLU A 142 2.74 -13.18 14.13
CA GLU A 142 1.66 -14.10 13.74
C GLU A 142 0.91 -13.59 12.51
N ALA A 143 0.62 -12.29 12.42
CA ALA A 143 -0.03 -11.70 11.26
C ALA A 143 0.82 -11.85 9.99
N VAL A 144 2.12 -11.56 10.05
CA VAL A 144 3.04 -11.73 8.92
C VAL A 144 3.13 -13.20 8.51
N LYS A 145 3.31 -14.12 9.46
CA LYS A 145 3.37 -15.57 9.18
C LYS A 145 2.08 -16.07 8.54
N MET A 146 0.93 -15.58 9.00
CA MET A 146 -0.37 -15.93 8.42
C MET A 146 -0.46 -15.41 6.98
N ALA A 147 -0.12 -14.14 6.74
CA ALA A 147 -0.11 -13.56 5.40
C ALA A 147 0.71 -14.42 4.42
N HIS A 148 1.97 -14.68 4.74
CA HIS A 148 2.86 -15.47 3.89
C HIS A 148 2.35 -16.90 3.66
N ARG A 149 1.80 -17.55 4.70
CA ARG A 149 1.23 -18.92 4.59
C ARG A 149 0.11 -19.01 3.55
N TYR A 150 -0.66 -17.94 3.40
CA TYR A 150 -1.79 -17.88 2.48
C TYR A 150 -1.47 -17.14 1.17
N GLY A 151 -0.19 -16.88 0.89
CA GLY A 151 0.26 -16.24 -0.36
C GLY A 151 0.02 -14.74 -0.42
N TYR A 152 -0.27 -14.10 0.71
CA TYR A 152 -0.33 -12.64 0.81
C TYR A 152 1.06 -12.08 0.99
N THR A 153 1.32 -10.95 0.37
CA THR A 153 2.51 -10.14 0.69
C THR A 153 2.26 -9.32 1.95
N ALA A 154 3.34 -8.89 2.59
CA ALA A 154 3.28 -8.04 3.78
C ALA A 154 4.18 -6.82 3.60
N ILE A 155 3.74 -5.65 4.07
CA ILE A 155 4.47 -4.39 3.96
C ILE A 155 4.70 -3.85 5.37
N ALA A 156 5.95 -3.70 5.80
CA ALA A 156 6.26 -3.01 7.05
C ALA A 156 5.95 -1.52 6.91
N SER A 157 5.18 -0.94 7.84
CA SER A 157 4.71 0.43 7.71
C SER A 157 5.05 1.31 8.91
N HIS A 158 5.42 2.54 8.58
CA HIS A 158 5.47 3.64 9.53
C HIS A 158 4.05 4.11 9.92
N ARG A 159 4.01 5.14 10.78
CA ARG A 159 2.81 5.93 11.10
C ARG A 159 2.97 7.38 10.63
N SER A 160 1.87 8.14 10.61
CA SER A 160 1.90 9.59 10.31
C SER A 160 2.75 10.36 11.32
N GLY A 161 2.62 10.04 12.62
CA GLY A 161 3.56 10.47 13.66
C GLY A 161 4.66 9.41 13.83
N GLU A 162 5.91 9.78 13.61
CA GLU A 162 7.08 8.89 13.67
C GLU A 162 8.19 9.47 14.52
N THR A 163 9.08 8.56 14.96
CA THR A 163 10.33 8.85 15.63
C THR A 163 11.50 8.31 14.81
N ASP A 164 12.72 8.47 15.28
CA ASP A 164 13.93 7.91 14.69
C ASP A 164 14.15 6.41 15.00
N ASP A 165 13.21 5.75 15.69
CA ASP A 165 13.23 4.30 15.90
C ASP A 165 13.24 3.55 14.56
N THR A 166 14.07 2.51 14.45
CA THR A 166 14.32 1.77 13.21
C THR A 166 13.73 0.36 13.21
N THR A 167 13.01 -0.04 14.24
CA THR A 167 12.51 -1.41 14.44
C THR A 167 11.76 -1.95 13.23
N ILE A 168 10.97 -1.11 12.52
CA ILE A 168 10.24 -1.58 11.33
C ILE A 168 11.15 -1.96 10.16
N ALA A 169 12.35 -1.37 10.06
CA ALA A 169 13.34 -1.75 9.05
C ALA A 169 13.94 -3.13 9.36
N ASP A 170 14.31 -3.38 10.63
CA ASP A 170 14.76 -4.69 11.08
C ASP A 170 13.69 -5.77 10.88
N LEU A 171 12.42 -5.47 11.21
CA LEU A 171 11.30 -6.40 11.00
C LEU A 171 11.04 -6.69 9.52
N ALA A 172 11.14 -5.68 8.65
CA ALA A 172 10.94 -5.86 7.20
C ALA A 172 11.93 -6.87 6.63
N VAL A 173 13.19 -6.81 7.04
CA VAL A 173 14.23 -7.75 6.59
C VAL A 173 14.12 -9.09 7.32
N ALA A 174 14.04 -9.09 8.66
CA ALA A 174 14.02 -10.31 9.48
C ALA A 174 12.83 -11.23 9.15
N LEU A 175 11.71 -10.68 8.72
CA LEU A 175 10.51 -11.43 8.36
C LEU A 175 10.36 -11.62 6.84
N ASN A 176 11.36 -11.23 6.07
CA ASN A 176 11.36 -11.33 4.61
C ASN A 176 10.08 -10.73 3.97
N MET A 177 9.68 -9.54 4.44
CA MET A 177 8.51 -8.88 3.88
C MET A 177 8.77 -8.33 2.47
N GLY A 178 10.04 -8.04 2.13
CA GLY A 178 10.47 -7.50 0.84
C GLY A 178 10.02 -6.06 0.57
N GLN A 179 9.20 -5.47 1.44
CA GLN A 179 8.61 -4.16 1.25
C GLN A 179 8.57 -3.36 2.55
N ILE A 180 8.75 -2.04 2.42
CA ILE A 180 8.58 -1.09 3.53
C ILE A 180 7.89 0.19 3.03
N LYS A 181 6.87 0.67 3.75
CA LYS A 181 6.24 1.97 3.58
C LYS A 181 6.76 2.88 4.69
N THR A 182 7.75 3.75 4.39
CA THR A 182 8.42 4.53 5.44
C THR A 182 8.57 6.03 5.14
N GLY A 183 7.84 6.53 4.14
CA GLY A 183 7.81 7.94 3.76
C GLY A 183 8.93 8.34 2.80
N ALA A 184 8.89 9.58 2.36
CA ALA A 184 9.92 10.14 1.50
C ALA A 184 11.25 10.30 2.25
N PRO A 185 12.42 10.12 1.60
CA PRO A 185 13.74 10.28 2.22
C PRO A 185 14.09 11.76 2.43
N SER A 186 13.30 12.47 3.23
CA SER A 186 13.44 13.91 3.46
C SER A 186 13.44 14.33 4.92
N ARG A 187 12.65 13.68 5.77
CA ARG A 187 12.63 13.93 7.22
C ARG A 187 13.53 12.93 7.93
N ALA A 188 14.19 13.38 9.02
CA ALA A 188 15.16 12.58 9.76
C ALA A 188 14.59 11.23 10.24
N GLU A 189 13.36 11.25 10.76
CA GLU A 189 12.66 10.05 11.24
C GLU A 189 12.35 9.02 10.12
N ARG A 190 12.30 9.47 8.85
CA ARG A 190 12.14 8.59 7.69
C ARG A 190 13.49 8.08 7.20
N ILE A 191 14.47 8.98 7.10
CA ILE A 191 15.83 8.68 6.68
C ILE A 191 16.48 7.65 7.61
N ALA A 192 16.19 7.68 8.91
CA ALA A 192 16.70 6.71 9.87
C ALA A 192 16.41 5.26 9.44
N LYS A 193 15.20 4.95 8.91
CA LYS A 193 14.85 3.61 8.43
C LYS A 193 15.61 3.22 7.18
N TYR A 194 15.79 4.15 6.23
CA TYR A 194 16.60 3.91 5.04
C TYR A 194 18.06 3.66 5.39
N ASN A 195 18.63 4.45 6.30
CA ASN A 195 20.00 4.25 6.78
C ASN A 195 20.14 2.89 7.50
N ARG A 196 19.12 2.46 8.27
CA ARG A 196 19.14 1.15 8.92
C ARG A 196 19.13 0.02 7.90
N LEU A 197 18.34 0.13 6.83
CA LEU A 197 18.36 -0.86 5.73
C LEU A 197 19.74 -0.97 5.09
N LEU A 198 20.41 0.16 4.84
CA LEU A 198 21.80 0.16 4.32
C LEU A 198 22.78 -0.50 5.29
N GLN A 199 22.64 -0.29 6.61
CA GLN A 199 23.45 -0.96 7.61
C GLN A 199 23.20 -2.48 7.62
N ILE A 200 21.94 -2.91 7.52
CA ILE A 200 21.59 -4.33 7.45
C ILE A 200 22.17 -4.97 6.18
N GLU A 201 22.12 -4.27 5.05
CA GLU A 201 22.74 -4.72 3.79
C GLU A 201 24.24 -4.92 3.95
N ASP A 202 24.94 -3.98 4.61
CA ASP A 202 26.39 -4.09 4.90
C ASP A 202 26.69 -5.26 5.86
N GLU A 203 25.86 -5.44 6.90
CA GLU A 203 25.99 -6.56 7.85
C GLU A 203 25.79 -7.94 7.16
N LEU A 204 24.85 -8.04 6.21
CA LEU A 204 24.56 -9.26 5.46
C LEU A 204 25.59 -9.54 4.36
N GLY A 205 26.25 -8.52 3.83
CA GLY A 205 27.25 -8.62 2.78
C GLY A 205 26.71 -9.36 1.55
N GLU A 206 27.42 -10.39 1.10
CA GLU A 206 27.03 -11.18 -0.09
C GLU A 206 25.71 -11.95 0.06
N SER A 207 25.19 -12.10 1.28
CA SER A 207 23.89 -12.72 1.53
C SER A 207 22.70 -11.77 1.32
N ALA A 208 22.97 -10.47 1.18
CA ALA A 208 21.93 -9.48 0.93
C ALA A 208 21.36 -9.66 -0.49
N THR A 209 20.03 -9.68 -0.58
CA THR A 209 19.32 -9.73 -1.86
C THR A 209 18.24 -8.66 -1.90
N TYR A 210 18.09 -8.01 -3.05
CA TYR A 210 17.01 -7.07 -3.29
C TYR A 210 15.95 -7.73 -4.19
N ALA A 211 14.77 -7.99 -3.62
CA ALA A 211 13.72 -8.71 -4.33
C ALA A 211 13.10 -7.91 -5.51
N GLY A 212 13.21 -6.57 -5.49
CA GLY A 212 12.67 -5.75 -6.57
C GLY A 212 11.18 -5.99 -6.81
N ILE A 213 10.83 -6.22 -8.06
CA ILE A 213 9.43 -6.44 -8.48
C ILE A 213 8.84 -7.75 -7.90
N GLU A 214 9.66 -8.75 -7.63
CA GLU A 214 9.21 -10.03 -7.06
C GLU A 214 8.61 -9.88 -5.66
N ALA A 215 8.99 -8.81 -4.92
CA ALA A 215 8.40 -8.50 -3.62
C ALA A 215 6.88 -8.27 -3.67
N PHE A 216 6.33 -7.91 -4.83
CA PHE A 216 4.90 -7.70 -5.04
C PHE A 216 4.13 -8.99 -5.33
N GLY A 217 4.78 -10.12 -5.39
CA GLY A 217 4.17 -11.41 -5.72
C GLY A 217 3.70 -11.51 -7.18
N LYS A 218 4.40 -10.81 -8.10
CA LYS A 218 4.05 -10.69 -9.52
C LYS A 218 5.18 -11.24 -10.40
#